data_16a41448db6321c2b213d102a1c42afb
#
_entry.id   16a41448db6321c2b213d102a1c42afb
#
_cell.length_a   1.000
_cell.length_b   1.000
_cell.length_c   1.000
_cell.angle_alpha   90.00
_cell.angle_beta   90.00
_cell.angle_gamma   90.00
#
_symmetry.space_group_name_H-M   'P 1'
#
loop_
_entity.id
_entity.type
_entity.pdbx_description
1 polymer ?
#
loop_
_entity_poly.entity_id
_entity_poly.type
_entity_poly.pdbx_seq_one_letter_code
_entity_poly.pdbx_strand_id
1 'polypeptide(L)'
;MKDPRDIPNETKWRLAAGYAARLPVLYDAAFRPVAGEKYDEIEQEIWMDLSRTAFAIARDLTLAVGTAQDLAETMQVVMVILFGPGFRIEALNVSADRSVILVKRCPFLEQEGASFGAGSPVFRRCMAFTLTSVPLLNKKYSARFVRTMCTGDRQCEIKIAEAEDLTATTKKKK
;
A
#
# COMPACT_ATOMS: atom_id res chain seq x y z
N MET A 1 -17.83 -5.46 33.70
CA MET A 1 -16.97 -5.79 32.56
C MET A 1 -17.67 -5.22 31.33
N LYS A 2 -16.99 -4.43 30.44
CA LYS A 2 -17.63 -3.91 29.23
C LYS A 2 -17.90 -5.07 28.26
N ASP A 3 -19.13 -5.16 27.73
CA ASP A 3 -19.43 -6.11 26.67
C ASP A 3 -18.72 -5.66 25.36
N PRO A 4 -18.04 -6.55 24.62
CA PRO A 4 -17.44 -6.22 23.34
C PRO A 4 -18.42 -5.66 22.32
N ARG A 5 -19.72 -5.98 22.43
CA ARG A 5 -20.80 -5.46 21.58
C ARG A 5 -21.07 -3.97 21.80
N ASP A 6 -20.78 -3.46 23.00
CA ASP A 6 -20.96 -2.04 23.36
C ASP A 6 -19.84 -1.15 22.84
N ILE A 7 -18.75 -1.73 22.30
CA ILE A 7 -17.65 -0.96 21.72
C ILE A 7 -18.01 -0.58 20.28
N PRO A 8 -17.95 0.72 19.90
CA PRO A 8 -18.22 1.14 18.53
C PRO A 8 -17.34 0.41 17.51
N ASN A 9 -17.91 0.04 16.37
CA ASN A 9 -17.17 -0.70 15.32
C ASN A 9 -15.94 0.07 14.81
N GLU A 10 -16.03 1.39 14.68
CA GLU A 10 -14.90 2.24 14.33
C GLU A 10 -13.74 2.11 15.34
N THR A 11 -14.06 2.06 16.64
CA THR A 11 -13.05 1.85 17.67
C THR A 11 -12.41 0.47 17.57
N LYS A 12 -13.22 -0.58 17.36
CA LYS A 12 -12.71 -1.96 17.17
C LYS A 12 -11.79 -2.02 15.95
N TRP A 13 -12.24 -1.46 14.83
CA TRP A 13 -11.45 -1.43 13.58
C TRP A 13 -10.13 -0.66 13.76
N ARG A 14 -10.17 0.55 14.34
CA ARG A 14 -8.96 1.35 14.61
C ARG A 14 -7.96 0.60 15.49
N LEU A 15 -8.42 -0.09 16.53
CA LEU A 15 -7.56 -0.90 17.39
C LEU A 15 -6.99 -2.10 16.64
N ALA A 16 -7.82 -2.87 15.95
CA ALA A 16 -7.39 -4.05 15.19
C ALA A 16 -6.37 -3.67 14.11
N ALA A 17 -6.65 -2.62 13.33
CA ALA A 17 -5.74 -2.13 12.30
C ALA A 17 -4.42 -1.60 12.89
N GLY A 18 -4.47 -0.92 14.04
CA GLY A 18 -3.28 -0.46 14.74
C GLY A 18 -2.39 -1.62 15.21
N TYR A 19 -2.97 -2.71 15.70
CA TYR A 19 -2.22 -3.92 16.03
C TYR A 19 -1.67 -4.61 14.77
N ALA A 20 -2.48 -4.73 13.72
CA ALA A 20 -2.05 -5.34 12.46
C ALA A 20 -0.87 -4.59 11.84
N ALA A 21 -0.85 -3.26 11.91
CA ALA A 21 0.26 -2.44 11.41
C ALA A 21 1.58 -2.66 12.17
N ARG A 22 1.53 -3.17 13.42
CA ARG A 22 2.73 -3.50 14.22
C ARG A 22 3.30 -4.87 13.92
N LEU A 23 2.49 -5.81 13.45
CA LEU A 23 2.93 -7.20 13.24
C LEU A 23 4.14 -7.32 12.31
N PRO A 24 4.22 -6.63 11.16
CA PRO A 24 5.39 -6.69 10.29
C PRO A 24 6.69 -6.27 10.99
N VAL A 25 6.64 -5.24 11.85
CA VAL A 25 7.82 -4.80 12.63
C VAL A 25 8.24 -5.85 13.64
N LEU A 26 7.28 -6.47 14.33
CA LEU A 26 7.56 -7.53 15.29
C LEU A 26 8.14 -8.78 14.62
N TYR A 27 7.61 -9.15 13.45
CA TYR A 27 8.11 -10.29 12.68
C TYR A 27 9.50 -10.01 12.12
N ASP A 28 9.75 -8.80 11.60
CA ASP A 28 11.07 -8.39 11.15
C ASP A 28 12.10 -8.51 12.27
N ALA A 29 11.81 -7.95 13.45
CA ALA A 29 12.68 -8.01 14.61
C ALA A 29 12.95 -9.44 15.08
N ALA A 30 11.95 -10.35 15.01
CA ALA A 30 12.07 -11.72 15.46
C ALA A 30 12.77 -12.64 14.44
N PHE A 31 12.45 -12.51 13.15
CA PHE A 31 12.88 -13.47 12.13
C PHE A 31 14.12 -13.05 11.35
N ARG A 32 14.37 -11.74 11.19
CA ARG A 32 15.54 -11.25 10.47
C ARG A 32 16.87 -11.75 11.05
N PRO A 33 17.08 -11.79 12.39
CA PRO A 33 18.31 -12.32 12.96
C PRO A 33 18.55 -13.81 12.63
N VAL A 34 17.49 -14.57 12.35
CA VAL A 34 17.54 -16.02 12.07
C VAL A 34 17.63 -16.30 10.57
N ALA A 35 16.83 -15.61 9.76
CA ALA A 35 16.69 -15.88 8.33
C ALA A 35 17.61 -14.99 7.45
N GLY A 36 18.20 -13.92 8.00
CA GLY A 36 19.05 -13.01 7.25
C GLY A 36 18.34 -12.38 6.05
N GLU A 37 19.05 -12.28 4.92
CA GLU A 37 18.52 -11.70 3.66
C GLU A 37 17.33 -12.48 3.10
N LYS A 38 17.24 -13.79 3.38
CA LYS A 38 16.12 -14.62 2.95
C LYS A 38 14.78 -14.14 3.53
N TYR A 39 14.80 -13.45 4.67
CA TYR A 39 13.60 -12.84 5.25
C TYR A 39 12.98 -11.80 4.31
N ASP A 40 13.79 -11.02 3.60
CA ASP A 40 13.30 -9.99 2.68
C ASP A 40 12.53 -10.61 1.50
N GLU A 41 13.00 -11.75 0.98
CA GLU A 41 12.33 -12.48 -0.10
C GLU A 41 10.98 -13.03 0.38
N ILE A 42 10.96 -13.69 1.54
CA ILE A 42 9.75 -14.25 2.14
C ILE A 42 8.73 -13.14 2.43
N GLU A 43 9.17 -12.04 3.03
CA GLU A 43 8.30 -10.90 3.35
C GLU A 43 7.71 -10.28 2.08
N GLN A 44 8.52 -10.13 1.03
CA GLN A 44 8.04 -9.63 -0.27
C GLN A 44 6.94 -10.52 -0.85
N GLU A 45 7.11 -11.84 -0.83
CA GLU A 45 6.11 -12.81 -1.30
C GLU A 45 4.78 -12.68 -0.52
N ILE A 46 4.85 -12.54 0.81
CA ILE A 46 3.68 -12.32 1.65
C ILE A 46 2.93 -11.06 1.24
N TRP A 47 3.64 -9.95 1.01
CA TRP A 47 3.02 -8.69 0.62
C TRP A 47 2.49 -8.69 -0.81
N MET A 48 3.12 -9.43 -1.71
CA MET A 48 2.59 -9.69 -3.05
C MET A 48 1.32 -10.54 -2.99
N ASP A 49 1.27 -11.57 -2.12
CA ASP A 49 0.07 -12.40 -1.95
C ASP A 49 -1.09 -11.63 -1.32
N LEU A 50 -0.83 -10.66 -0.44
CA LEU A 50 -1.84 -9.76 0.13
C LEU A 50 -2.62 -8.98 -0.95
N SER A 51 -2.06 -8.80 -2.14
CA SER A 51 -2.75 -8.19 -3.29
C SER A 51 -3.99 -8.96 -3.73
N ARG A 52 -4.05 -10.28 -3.47
CA ARG A 52 -5.25 -11.08 -3.73
C ARG A 52 -6.40 -10.69 -2.81
N THR A 53 -6.09 -10.28 -1.57
CA THR A 53 -7.10 -9.73 -0.65
C THR A 53 -7.60 -8.38 -1.16
N ALA A 54 -6.73 -7.54 -1.74
CA ALA A 54 -7.14 -6.30 -2.39
C ALA A 54 -8.12 -6.56 -3.53
N PHE A 55 -7.85 -7.56 -4.37
CA PHE A 55 -8.74 -7.98 -5.44
C PHE A 55 -10.08 -8.50 -4.90
N ALA A 56 -10.07 -9.33 -3.85
CA ALA A 56 -11.28 -9.84 -3.23
C ALA A 56 -12.16 -8.71 -2.67
N ILE A 57 -11.56 -7.74 -1.95
CA ILE A 57 -12.28 -6.57 -1.42
C ILE A 57 -12.91 -5.77 -2.56
N ALA A 58 -12.16 -5.49 -3.63
CA ALA A 58 -12.67 -4.73 -4.77
C ALA A 58 -13.87 -5.42 -5.43
N ARG A 59 -13.81 -6.74 -5.59
CA ARG A 59 -14.89 -7.56 -6.12
C ARG A 59 -16.11 -7.56 -5.19
N ASP A 60 -15.91 -7.83 -3.90
CA ASP A 60 -16.98 -8.00 -2.93
C ASP A 60 -17.73 -6.68 -2.66
N LEU A 61 -17.04 -5.55 -2.79
CA LEU A 61 -17.62 -4.21 -2.71
C LEU A 61 -18.02 -3.63 -4.07
N THR A 62 -17.84 -4.38 -5.16
CA THR A 62 -18.19 -3.95 -6.53
C THR A 62 -17.51 -2.62 -6.90
N LEU A 63 -16.24 -2.44 -6.51
CA LEU A 63 -15.49 -1.23 -6.79
C LEU A 63 -15.09 -1.17 -8.28
N ALA A 64 -15.13 0.03 -8.85
CA ALA A 64 -14.76 0.25 -10.24
C ALA A 64 -13.24 0.10 -10.45
N VAL A 65 -12.85 -0.55 -11.55
CA VAL A 65 -11.43 -0.79 -11.91
C VAL A 65 -11.16 -0.54 -13.41
N GLY A 66 -12.07 0.16 -14.10
CA GLY A 66 -12.02 0.34 -15.56
C GLY A 66 -11.00 1.38 -16.03
N THR A 67 -10.75 2.41 -15.24
CA THR A 67 -9.88 3.55 -15.57
C THR A 67 -8.77 3.72 -14.53
N ALA A 68 -7.77 4.56 -14.84
CA ALA A 68 -6.73 4.91 -13.88
C ALA A 68 -7.31 5.58 -12.62
N GLN A 69 -8.37 6.38 -12.77
CA GLN A 69 -9.08 7.02 -11.66
C GLN A 69 -9.80 5.99 -10.79
N ASP A 70 -10.54 5.08 -11.41
CA ASP A 70 -11.22 4.00 -10.68
C ASP A 70 -10.23 3.18 -9.87
N LEU A 71 -9.07 2.84 -10.45
CA LEU A 71 -8.01 2.10 -9.77
C LEU A 71 -7.43 2.87 -8.59
N ALA A 72 -7.22 4.18 -8.72
CA ALA A 72 -6.72 5.02 -7.63
C ALA A 72 -7.73 5.09 -6.47
N GLU A 73 -9.01 5.27 -6.77
CA GLU A 73 -10.10 5.28 -5.79
C GLU A 73 -10.31 3.91 -5.15
N THR A 74 -10.28 2.84 -5.94
CA THR A 74 -10.35 1.47 -5.43
C THR A 74 -9.18 1.16 -4.50
N MET A 75 -7.95 1.52 -4.89
CA MET A 75 -6.77 1.34 -4.03
C MET A 75 -6.86 2.18 -2.75
N GLN A 76 -7.41 3.40 -2.80
CA GLN A 76 -7.67 4.21 -1.62
C GLN A 76 -8.59 3.47 -0.64
N VAL A 77 -9.72 2.95 -1.11
CA VAL A 77 -10.68 2.19 -0.29
C VAL A 77 -10.03 0.95 0.30
N VAL A 78 -9.37 0.15 -0.54
CA VAL A 78 -8.72 -1.10 -0.14
C VAL A 78 -7.64 -0.85 0.93
N MET A 79 -6.77 0.13 0.70
CA MET A 79 -5.68 0.44 1.64
C MET A 79 -6.22 0.93 2.99
N VAL A 80 -7.29 1.72 3.01
CA VAL A 80 -7.93 2.15 4.25
C VAL A 80 -8.59 0.98 4.97
N ILE A 81 -9.28 0.09 4.27
CA ILE A 81 -9.89 -1.11 4.87
C ILE A 81 -8.83 -2.01 5.49
N LEU A 82 -7.75 -2.31 4.77
CA LEU A 82 -6.71 -3.24 5.22
C LEU A 82 -5.81 -2.65 6.31
N PHE A 83 -5.45 -1.37 6.17
CA PHE A 83 -4.40 -0.75 6.99
C PHE A 83 -4.95 0.23 8.02
N GLY A 84 -6.26 0.43 8.01
CA GLY A 84 -7.00 1.16 9.03
C GLY A 84 -7.17 2.66 8.79
N PRO A 85 -8.00 3.30 9.63
CA PRO A 85 -8.41 4.70 9.45
C PRO A 85 -7.27 5.70 9.72
N GLY A 86 -6.13 5.25 10.21
CA GLY A 86 -4.92 6.07 10.33
C GLY A 86 -4.23 6.34 8.99
N PHE A 87 -4.57 5.60 7.94
CA PHE A 87 -4.03 5.79 6.61
C PHE A 87 -4.72 6.99 5.94
N ARG A 88 -3.99 8.11 5.77
CA ARG A 88 -4.51 9.28 5.06
C ARG A 88 -4.05 9.25 3.62
N ILE A 89 -4.98 8.98 2.73
CA ILE A 89 -4.74 8.72 1.32
C ILE A 89 -5.80 9.43 0.47
N GLU A 90 -5.39 9.98 -0.65
CA GLU A 90 -6.25 10.69 -1.60
C GLU A 90 -5.97 10.20 -3.02
N ALA A 91 -7.02 9.94 -3.79
CA ALA A 91 -6.94 9.68 -5.22
C ALA A 91 -7.14 10.98 -5.99
N LEU A 92 -6.21 11.31 -6.88
CA LEU A 92 -6.26 12.50 -7.72
C LEU A 92 -6.33 12.11 -9.19
N ASN A 93 -7.34 12.62 -9.88
CA ASN A 93 -7.41 12.49 -11.34
C ASN A 93 -6.43 13.48 -12.00
N VAL A 94 -5.64 12.99 -12.93
CA VAL A 94 -4.72 13.80 -13.73
C VAL A 94 -5.18 13.88 -15.19
N SER A 95 -5.68 12.77 -15.73
CA SER A 95 -6.28 12.65 -17.07
C SER A 95 -7.07 11.35 -17.16
N ALA A 96 -7.73 11.08 -18.30
CA ALA A 96 -8.49 9.86 -18.50
C ALA A 96 -7.68 8.57 -18.21
N ASP A 97 -6.38 8.55 -18.55
CA ASP A 97 -5.51 7.37 -18.45
C ASP A 97 -4.43 7.50 -17.36
N ARG A 98 -4.52 8.53 -16.50
CA ARG A 98 -3.51 8.82 -15.48
C ARG A 98 -4.13 9.32 -14.21
N SER A 99 -3.77 8.71 -13.09
CA SER A 99 -4.15 9.14 -11.76
C SER A 99 -2.97 9.05 -10.80
N VAL A 100 -3.09 9.74 -9.67
CA VAL A 100 -2.08 9.76 -8.63
C VAL A 100 -2.74 9.44 -7.29
N ILE A 101 -2.14 8.54 -6.55
CA ILE A 101 -2.46 8.31 -5.15
C ILE A 101 -1.47 9.11 -4.31
N LEU A 102 -1.98 9.98 -3.47
CA LEU A 102 -1.22 10.71 -2.46
C LEU A 102 -1.40 10.05 -1.09
N VAL A 103 -0.32 9.64 -0.45
CA VAL A 103 -0.33 9.18 0.95
C VAL A 103 0.26 10.29 1.82
N LYS A 104 -0.57 10.89 2.66
CA LYS A 104 -0.19 12.00 3.56
C LYS A 104 0.16 11.52 4.97
N ARG A 105 -0.30 10.32 5.36
CA ARG A 105 0.01 9.68 6.62
C ARG A 105 0.04 8.15 6.42
N CYS A 106 1.08 7.51 6.92
CA CYS A 106 1.30 6.07 6.82
C CYS A 106 1.47 5.47 8.22
N PRO A 107 0.52 4.63 8.71
CA PRO A 107 0.62 4.00 10.02
C PRO A 107 1.84 3.07 10.15
N PHE A 108 2.27 2.44 9.07
CA PHE A 108 3.46 1.58 9.09
C PHE A 108 4.74 2.36 9.37
N LEU A 109 4.89 3.53 8.73
CA LEU A 109 6.07 4.38 8.96
C LEU A 109 6.11 4.90 10.40
N GLU A 110 4.95 5.19 10.98
CA GLU A 110 4.85 5.60 12.39
C GLU A 110 5.25 4.50 13.36
N GLN A 111 5.10 3.22 13.00
CA GLN A 111 5.47 2.07 13.85
C GLN A 111 6.96 1.73 13.75
N GLU A 112 7.60 1.95 12.61
CA GLU A 112 9.02 1.60 12.42
C GLU A 112 9.99 2.60 13.04
N GLY A 113 9.52 3.76 13.47
CA GLY A 113 10.41 4.85 13.89
C GLY A 113 11.17 5.47 12.70
N ALA A 114 12.17 6.30 12.97
CA ALA A 114 12.84 7.13 11.97
C ALA A 114 13.87 6.39 11.08
N SER A 115 13.61 5.16 10.67
CA SER A 115 14.46 4.46 9.70
C SER A 115 14.11 4.88 8.28
N PHE A 116 14.66 6.01 7.84
CA PHE A 116 14.48 6.52 6.48
C PHE A 116 15.54 5.95 5.54
N GLY A 117 15.13 5.59 4.32
CA GLY A 117 16.04 5.17 3.27
C GLY A 117 15.38 4.25 2.22
N ALA A 118 16.02 4.11 1.07
CA ALA A 118 15.54 3.23 -0.02
C ALA A 118 15.49 1.75 0.40
N GLY A 119 16.21 1.37 1.46
CA GLY A 119 16.19 0.04 2.06
C GLY A 119 15.15 -0.16 3.16
N SER A 120 14.31 0.86 3.46
CA SER A 120 13.28 0.73 4.50
C SER A 120 12.37 -0.47 4.24
N PRO A 121 12.16 -1.36 5.24
CA PRO A 121 11.22 -2.47 5.13
C PRO A 121 9.81 -2.01 4.76
N VAL A 122 9.34 -0.88 5.31
CA VAL A 122 8.02 -0.31 4.93
C VAL A 122 7.94 -0.01 3.45
N PHE A 123 9.00 0.52 2.84
CA PHE A 123 9.01 0.81 1.42
C PHE A 123 8.93 -0.47 0.58
N ARG A 124 9.70 -1.50 0.92
CA ARG A 124 9.65 -2.79 0.21
C ARG A 124 8.26 -3.43 0.28
N ARG A 125 7.66 -3.46 1.47
CA ARG A 125 6.29 -3.96 1.70
C ARG A 125 5.27 -3.20 0.84
N CYS A 126 5.31 -1.87 0.91
CA CYS A 126 4.40 -1.01 0.17
C CYS A 126 4.55 -1.17 -1.35
N MET A 127 5.79 -1.29 -1.85
CA MET A 127 6.05 -1.60 -3.26
C MET A 127 5.48 -2.95 -3.66
N ALA A 128 5.81 -4.02 -2.92
CA ALA A 128 5.36 -5.37 -3.23
C ALA A 128 3.82 -5.42 -3.32
N PHE A 129 3.12 -4.86 -2.35
CA PHE A 129 1.66 -4.79 -2.35
C PHE A 129 1.12 -3.95 -3.52
N THR A 130 1.57 -2.71 -3.65
CA THR A 130 0.95 -1.76 -4.61
C THR A 130 1.23 -2.12 -6.06
N LEU A 131 2.49 -2.49 -6.37
CA LEU A 131 2.88 -2.83 -7.75
C LEU A 131 2.26 -4.14 -8.22
N THR A 132 1.87 -5.01 -7.29
CA THR A 132 1.15 -6.27 -7.62
C THR A 132 -0.36 -6.04 -7.67
N SER A 133 -0.93 -5.22 -6.77
CA SER A 133 -2.39 -4.99 -6.70
C SER A 133 -2.93 -4.32 -7.94
N VAL A 134 -2.27 -3.26 -8.45
CA VAL A 134 -2.80 -2.50 -9.59
C VAL A 134 -2.96 -3.36 -10.85
N PRO A 135 -1.94 -4.09 -11.35
CA PRO A 135 -2.11 -4.95 -12.52
C PRO A 135 -3.00 -6.18 -12.26
N LEU A 136 -3.14 -6.61 -10.98
CA LEU A 136 -4.08 -7.67 -10.63
C LEU A 136 -5.53 -7.20 -10.76
N LEU A 137 -5.83 -5.95 -10.39
CA LEU A 137 -7.14 -5.33 -10.55
C LEU A 137 -7.45 -5.05 -12.01
N ASN A 138 -6.50 -4.52 -12.78
CA ASN A 138 -6.64 -4.29 -14.22
C ASN A 138 -5.27 -4.35 -14.92
N LYS A 139 -5.07 -5.36 -15.77
CA LYS A 139 -3.81 -5.65 -16.47
C LYS A 139 -3.34 -4.53 -17.43
N LYS A 140 -4.24 -3.64 -17.83
CA LYS A 140 -3.91 -2.51 -18.70
C LYS A 140 -3.04 -1.47 -17.98
N TYR A 141 -3.12 -1.42 -16.66
CA TYR A 141 -2.50 -0.39 -15.83
C TYR A 141 -1.36 -0.94 -14.98
N SER A 142 -0.45 -0.07 -14.63
CA SER A 142 0.61 -0.31 -13.65
C SER A 142 0.79 0.90 -12.73
N ALA A 143 1.51 0.69 -11.63
CA ALA A 143 1.80 1.73 -10.67
C ALA A 143 3.32 2.02 -10.62
N ARG A 144 3.69 3.25 -10.24
CA ARG A 144 5.07 3.65 -9.99
C ARG A 144 5.13 4.65 -8.85
N PHE A 145 6.02 4.40 -7.91
CA PHE A 145 6.36 5.39 -6.88
C PHE A 145 7.20 6.52 -7.47
N VAL A 146 6.76 7.75 -7.29
CA VAL A 146 7.43 8.98 -7.74
C VAL A 146 8.14 9.64 -6.56
N ARG A 147 7.48 9.64 -5.40
CA ARG A 147 8.00 10.14 -4.12
C ARG A 147 7.59 9.19 -3.01
N THR A 148 8.40 9.08 -1.96
CA THR A 148 8.07 8.23 -0.82
C THR A 148 8.50 8.85 0.50
N MET A 149 7.62 8.82 1.48
CA MET A 149 7.92 9.25 2.85
C MET A 149 9.06 8.43 3.46
N CYS A 150 9.17 7.16 3.07
CA CYS A 150 10.21 6.24 3.53
C CYS A 150 11.62 6.66 3.05
N THR A 151 11.74 7.49 2.02
CA THR A 151 13.01 8.04 1.53
C THR A 151 13.22 9.50 1.92
N GLY A 152 12.34 10.06 2.77
CA GLY A 152 12.45 11.41 3.28
C GLY A 152 11.57 12.45 2.60
N ASP A 153 10.73 12.05 1.64
CA ASP A 153 9.77 12.96 1.04
C ASP A 153 8.62 13.30 2.03
N ARG A 154 8.01 14.44 1.84
CA ARG A 154 6.90 14.92 2.70
C ARG A 154 5.65 14.05 2.60
N GLN A 155 5.43 13.37 1.48
CA GLN A 155 4.30 12.50 1.20
C GLN A 155 4.71 11.43 0.18
N CYS A 156 3.96 10.29 0.13
CA CYS A 156 4.11 9.39 -1.00
C CYS A 156 3.26 9.86 -2.17
N GLU A 157 3.80 9.68 -3.37
CA GLU A 157 3.14 9.95 -4.64
C GLU A 157 3.28 8.70 -5.51
N ILE A 158 2.16 8.03 -5.78
CA ILE A 158 2.10 6.80 -6.56
C ILE A 158 1.30 7.09 -7.82
N LYS A 159 1.97 7.07 -8.96
CA LYS A 159 1.34 7.27 -10.26
C LYS A 159 0.75 5.96 -10.75
N ILE A 160 -0.51 5.98 -11.19
CA ILE A 160 -1.17 4.92 -11.94
C ILE A 160 -1.35 5.41 -13.39
N ALA A 161 -0.90 4.61 -14.35
CA ALA A 161 -1.04 4.89 -15.78
C ALA A 161 -1.02 3.58 -16.56
N GLU A 162 -1.33 3.64 -17.86
CA GLU A 162 -1.17 2.49 -18.75
C GLU A 162 0.27 1.96 -18.69
N ALA A 163 0.42 0.64 -18.74
CA ALA A 163 1.72 -0.03 -18.55
C ALA A 163 2.78 0.44 -19.56
N GLU A 164 2.38 0.71 -20.81
CA GLU A 164 3.26 1.21 -21.88
C GLU A 164 3.81 2.61 -21.59
N ASP A 165 2.99 3.51 -21.04
CA ASP A 165 3.35 4.90 -20.72
C ASP A 165 4.41 4.99 -19.61
N LEU A 166 4.39 4.07 -18.65
CA LEU A 166 5.35 4.04 -17.56
C LEU A 166 6.74 3.55 -18.01
N THR A 167 6.78 2.66 -19.00
CA THR A 167 8.05 2.17 -19.58
C THR A 167 8.71 3.20 -20.50
N ALA A 168 7.94 3.98 -21.25
CA ALA A 168 8.44 5.02 -22.14
C ALA A 168 9.15 6.17 -21.40
N THR A 169 8.68 6.52 -20.21
CA THR A 169 9.26 7.61 -19.39
C THR A 169 10.64 7.26 -18.84
N THR A 170 10.96 5.98 -18.67
CA THR A 170 12.26 5.51 -18.16
C THR A 170 13.37 5.59 -19.23
N LYS A 171 13.01 5.47 -20.52
CA LYS A 171 13.94 5.55 -21.67
C LYS A 171 14.38 6.98 -22.02
N LYS A 172 13.64 8.02 -21.58
CA LYS A 172 13.98 9.45 -21.89
C LYS A 172 14.94 10.10 -20.89
N LYS A 173 15.38 9.38 -19.85
CA LYS A 173 16.30 9.90 -18.81
C LYS A 173 17.71 9.27 -18.85
N LYS A 174 18.08 8.62 -19.98
CA LYS A 174 19.46 8.16 -20.22
C LYS A 174 20.18 9.05 -21.21
#